data_9f88bf3ee7e660d862b93f1f49ec8eef
#
_entry.id   9f88bf3ee7e660d862b93f1f49ec8eef
#
_cell.length_a   1.000
_cell.length_b   1.000
_cell.length_c   1.000
_cell.angle_alpha   90.00
_cell.angle_beta   90.00
_cell.angle_gamma   90.00
#
_symmetry.space_group_name_H-M   'P 1'
#
loop_
_entity.id
_entity.type
_entity.pdbx_description
1 polymer ?
#
loop_
_entity_poly.entity_id
_entity_poly.type
_entity_poly.pdbx_seq_one_letter_code
_entity_poly.pdbx_strand_id
1 'polypeptide(L)'
;LYNLVFYTTERGDSPVDDFLDGLDKKARAKVAAHLSLLEEQGPHLKRPYADVVRGKIRELRIHQSSNQYRMLYFFQVRNQVVLTHILSKKTPQLKEKDIELAERRMEDWLWRFPTGGTI
;
A
#
# COMPACT_ATOMS: atom_id res chain seq x y z
N LEU A 1 2.39 -10.55 14.05
CA LEU A 1 2.27 -9.34 13.24
C LEU A 1 2.60 -9.61 11.78
N TYR A 2 2.04 -8.81 10.90
CA TYR A 2 2.35 -8.87 9.47
C TYR A 2 3.52 -7.96 9.15
N ASN A 3 4.36 -8.37 8.20
CA ASN A 3 5.52 -7.59 7.78
C ASN A 3 5.15 -6.67 6.63
N LEU A 4 5.29 -5.37 6.83
CA LEU A 4 5.06 -4.40 5.76
C LEU A 4 6.34 -4.25 4.94
N VAL A 5 6.21 -4.37 3.64
CA VAL A 5 7.33 -4.28 2.71
C VAL A 5 6.99 -3.24 1.65
N PHE A 6 7.87 -2.28 1.46
CA PHE A 6 7.68 -1.32 0.37
C PHE A 6 8.12 -1.95 -0.95
N TYR A 7 7.26 -1.86 -1.95
CA TYR A 7 7.66 -2.25 -3.30
C TYR A 7 8.87 -1.43 -3.73
N THR A 8 9.87 -2.10 -4.28
CA THR A 8 11.02 -1.45 -4.89
C THR A 8 11.14 -1.89 -6.33
N THR A 9 11.54 -0.97 -7.21
CA THR A 9 11.81 -1.31 -8.60
C THR A 9 13.09 -2.12 -8.70
N GLU A 10 13.33 -2.70 -9.87
CA GLU A 10 14.57 -3.43 -10.13
C GLU A 10 15.80 -2.57 -9.88
N ARG A 11 15.68 -1.28 -10.11
CA ARG A 11 16.78 -0.32 -9.89
C ARG A 11 16.93 0.08 -8.43
N GLY A 12 16.01 -0.30 -7.59
CA GLY A 12 16.06 0.03 -6.16
C GLY A 12 15.25 1.25 -5.76
N ASP A 13 14.53 1.87 -6.68
CA ASP A 13 13.65 3.00 -6.34
C ASP A 13 12.47 2.50 -5.50
N SER A 14 12.06 3.30 -4.52
CA SER A 14 10.94 2.99 -3.65
C SER A 14 9.87 4.09 -3.77
N PRO A 15 8.92 3.94 -4.72
CA PRO A 15 7.96 5.02 -5.00
C PRO A 15 7.06 5.37 -3.82
N VAL A 16 6.64 4.38 -3.03
CA VAL A 16 5.79 4.64 -1.87
C VAL A 16 6.57 5.40 -0.80
N ASP A 17 7.78 4.96 -0.51
CA ASP A 17 8.64 5.61 0.46
C ASP A 17 8.94 7.05 0.05
N ASP A 18 9.23 7.26 -1.24
CA ASP A 18 9.48 8.60 -1.77
C ASP A 18 8.26 9.51 -1.61
N PHE A 19 7.08 8.97 -1.86
CA PHE A 19 5.84 9.74 -1.66
C PHE A 19 5.69 10.16 -0.20
N LEU A 20 5.93 9.23 0.72
CA LEU A 20 5.81 9.50 2.16
C LEU A 20 6.80 10.56 2.62
N ASP A 21 8.00 10.56 2.06
CA ASP A 21 9.03 11.56 2.38
C ASP A 21 8.59 12.97 2.01
N GLY A 22 7.73 13.09 1.01
CA GLY A 22 7.20 14.39 0.58
C GLY A 22 6.03 14.91 1.40
N LEU A 23 5.49 14.10 2.31
CA LEU A 23 4.36 14.51 3.13
C LEU A 23 4.81 15.31 4.34
N ASP A 24 3.93 16.19 4.83
CA ASP A 24 4.23 16.88 6.07
C ASP A 24 4.16 15.90 7.26
N LYS A 25 4.60 16.38 8.40
CA LYS A 25 4.75 15.55 9.58
C LYS A 25 3.43 14.94 10.05
N LYS A 26 2.34 15.73 10.00
CA LYS A 26 1.03 15.25 10.44
C LYS A 26 0.48 14.17 9.51
N ALA A 27 0.63 14.37 8.21
CA ALA A 27 0.18 13.38 7.22
C ALA A 27 0.96 12.08 7.36
N ARG A 28 2.29 12.16 7.51
CA ARG A 28 3.11 10.96 7.70
C ARG A 28 2.74 10.21 8.96
N ALA A 29 2.48 10.92 10.05
CA ALA A 29 2.06 10.29 11.30
C ALA A 29 0.73 9.56 11.13
N LYS A 30 -0.20 10.15 10.37
CA LYS A 30 -1.49 9.53 10.12
C LYS A 30 -1.35 8.26 9.27
N VAL A 31 -0.52 8.31 8.24
CA VAL A 31 -0.22 7.12 7.43
C VAL A 31 0.40 6.04 8.31
N ALA A 32 1.37 6.40 9.12
CA ALA A 32 2.04 5.44 10.02
C ALA A 32 1.05 4.77 10.95
N ALA A 33 0.10 5.51 11.51
CA ALA A 33 -0.92 4.96 12.40
C ALA A 33 -1.79 3.93 11.66
N HIS A 34 -2.17 4.21 10.42
CA HIS A 34 -2.95 3.27 9.61
C HIS A 34 -2.14 2.04 9.21
N LEU A 35 -0.86 2.21 8.92
CA LEU A 35 0.02 1.08 8.64
C LEU A 35 0.16 0.18 9.86
N SER A 36 0.17 0.76 11.07
CA SER A 36 0.18 -0.05 12.29
C SER A 36 -1.06 -0.92 12.43
N LEU A 37 -2.23 -0.39 12.05
CA LEU A 37 -3.45 -1.20 12.03
C LEU A 37 -3.32 -2.38 11.06
N LEU A 38 -2.74 -2.12 9.90
CA LEU A 38 -2.53 -3.16 8.89
C LEU A 38 -1.56 -4.23 9.39
N GLU A 39 -0.50 -3.83 10.09
CA GLU A 39 0.44 -4.76 10.71
C GLU A 39 -0.25 -5.69 11.71
N GLU A 40 -1.14 -5.13 12.51
CA GLU A 40 -1.83 -5.91 13.53
C GLU A 40 -2.89 -6.83 12.97
N GLN A 41 -3.71 -6.31 12.05
CA GLN A 41 -4.92 -6.99 11.62
C GLN A 41 -4.79 -7.73 10.29
N GLY A 42 -3.85 -7.32 9.44
CA GLY A 42 -3.63 -7.97 8.15
C GLY A 42 -4.91 -8.09 7.34
N PRO A 43 -5.27 -9.29 6.86
CA PRO A 43 -6.48 -9.48 6.06
C PRO A 43 -7.78 -9.28 6.83
N HIS A 44 -7.74 -9.18 8.15
CA HIS A 44 -8.92 -8.91 8.96
C HIS A 44 -9.28 -7.42 9.00
N LEU A 45 -8.38 -6.56 8.57
CA LEU A 45 -8.68 -5.13 8.50
C LEU A 45 -9.73 -4.87 7.43
N LYS A 46 -10.82 -4.20 7.81
CA LYS A 46 -12.00 -4.01 6.97
C LYS A 46 -12.39 -2.54 6.91
N ARG A 47 -13.48 -2.26 6.22
CA ARG A 47 -14.08 -0.94 6.19
C ARG A 47 -14.30 -0.42 7.61
N PRO A 48 -14.13 0.87 7.84
CA PRO A 48 -13.84 1.91 6.86
C PRO A 48 -12.36 2.06 6.50
N TYR A 49 -11.49 1.23 7.08
CA TYR A 49 -10.03 1.40 6.93
C TYR A 49 -9.47 0.74 5.68
N ALA A 50 -10.01 -0.41 5.30
CA ALA A 50 -9.50 -1.18 4.16
C ALA A 50 -10.62 -1.86 3.40
N ASP A 51 -10.37 -2.11 2.11
CA ASP A 51 -11.31 -2.80 1.24
C ASP A 51 -10.58 -3.45 0.07
N VAL A 52 -11.26 -4.36 -0.60
CA VAL A 52 -10.77 -4.96 -1.83
C VAL A 52 -10.97 -3.99 -2.99
N VAL A 53 -9.97 -3.87 -3.83
CA VAL A 53 -10.05 -3.05 -5.04
C VAL A 53 -10.34 -3.92 -6.25
N ARG A 54 -9.43 -4.85 -6.54
CA ARG A 54 -9.59 -5.76 -7.68
C ARG A 54 -8.60 -6.93 -7.53
N GLY A 55 -9.08 -8.15 -7.70
CA GLY A 55 -8.23 -9.33 -7.56
C GLY A 55 -7.57 -9.35 -6.19
N LYS A 56 -6.24 -9.39 -6.18
CA LYS A 56 -5.46 -9.39 -4.94
C LYS A 56 -5.16 -8.00 -4.43
N ILE A 57 -5.45 -6.97 -5.19
CA ILE A 57 -5.16 -5.58 -4.80
C ILE A 57 -6.22 -5.10 -3.82
N ARG A 58 -5.74 -4.60 -2.69
CA ARG A 58 -6.57 -4.00 -1.65
C ARG A 58 -6.12 -2.55 -1.43
N GLU A 59 -6.96 -1.77 -0.77
CA GLU A 59 -6.63 -0.39 -0.45
C GLU A 59 -6.74 -0.14 1.04
N LEU A 60 -5.87 0.73 1.51
CA LEU A 60 -5.94 1.30 2.86
C LEU A 60 -6.38 2.75 2.70
N ARG A 61 -7.44 3.13 3.39
CA ARG A 61 -8.04 4.47 3.28
C ARG A 61 -7.58 5.33 4.44
N ILE A 62 -6.95 6.45 4.14
CA ILE A 62 -6.36 7.33 5.13
C ILE A 62 -6.88 8.74 4.95
N HIS A 63 -7.45 9.31 6.01
CA HIS A 63 -7.93 10.69 6.01
C HIS A 63 -7.10 11.51 6.96
N GLN A 64 -6.64 12.68 6.48
CA GLN A 64 -5.92 13.61 7.33
C GLN A 64 -6.35 15.03 6.91
N SER A 65 -7.11 15.68 7.77
CA SER A 65 -7.74 16.98 7.46
C SER A 65 -8.63 16.85 6.22
N SER A 66 -8.45 17.70 5.22
CA SER A 66 -9.19 17.61 3.96
C SER A 66 -8.56 16.63 2.96
N ASN A 67 -7.42 16.06 3.30
CA ASN A 67 -6.69 15.18 2.39
C ASN A 67 -7.09 13.74 2.59
N GLN A 68 -7.19 13.00 1.48
CA GLN A 68 -7.44 11.58 1.49
C GLN A 68 -6.32 10.89 0.73
N TYR A 69 -5.80 9.83 1.33
CA TYR A 69 -4.77 9.01 0.70
C TYR A 69 -5.28 7.59 0.54
N ARG A 70 -4.86 6.94 -0.52
CA ARG A 70 -5.13 5.52 -0.75
C ARG A 70 -3.80 4.81 -0.94
N MET A 71 -3.57 3.82 -0.10
CA MET A 71 -2.38 2.97 -0.18
C MET A 71 -2.83 1.64 -0.76
N LEU A 72 -2.33 1.27 -1.94
CA LEU A 72 -2.67 0.00 -2.57
C LEU A 72 -1.64 -1.05 -2.21
N TYR A 73 -2.12 -2.24 -1.86
CA TYR A 73 -1.25 -3.29 -1.34
C TYR A 73 -1.82 -4.67 -1.67
N PHE A 74 -0.99 -5.68 -1.47
CA PHE A 74 -1.43 -7.08 -1.59
C PHE A 74 -0.70 -7.93 -0.55
N PHE A 75 -1.26 -9.09 -0.25
CA PHE A 75 -0.66 -10.02 0.69
C PHE A 75 0.15 -11.07 -0.06
N GLN A 76 1.26 -11.44 0.54
CA GLN A 76 2.14 -12.46 0.01
C GLN A 76 2.44 -13.48 1.11
N VAL A 77 3.08 -14.60 0.76
CA VAL A 77 3.47 -15.64 1.72
C VAL A 77 4.33 -15.05 2.84
N ARG A 78 4.44 -15.77 3.95
CA ARG A 78 5.20 -15.37 5.14
C ARG A 78 4.66 -14.12 5.81
N ASN A 79 3.35 -13.94 5.74
CA ASN A 79 2.67 -12.83 6.37
C ASN A 79 3.21 -11.46 5.91
N GLN A 80 3.57 -11.37 4.65
CA GLN A 80 4.05 -10.11 4.08
C GLN A 80 2.92 -9.32 3.46
N VAL A 81 2.96 -8.02 3.67
CA VAL A 81 2.08 -7.05 3.01
C VAL A 81 2.97 -6.16 2.15
N VAL A 82 2.77 -6.22 0.85
CA VAL A 82 3.59 -5.43 -0.09
C VAL A 82 2.83 -4.17 -0.47
N LEU A 83 3.41 -3.03 -0.13
CA LEU A 83 2.83 -1.71 -0.39
C LEU A 83 3.28 -1.26 -1.77
N THR A 84 2.35 -1.21 -2.72
CA THR A 84 2.70 -1.01 -4.14
C THR A 84 2.58 0.42 -4.61
N HIS A 85 1.59 1.16 -4.11
CA HIS A 85 1.29 2.48 -4.66
C HIS A 85 0.54 3.30 -3.62
N ILE A 86 0.86 4.58 -3.52
CA ILE A 86 0.10 5.51 -2.69
C ILE A 86 -0.24 6.74 -3.52
N LEU A 87 -1.44 7.25 -3.33
CA LEU A 87 -1.90 8.44 -4.04
C LEU A 87 -2.79 9.29 -3.15
N SER A 88 -2.82 10.57 -3.47
CA SER A 88 -3.75 11.52 -2.86
C SER A 88 -5.00 11.60 -3.71
N LYS A 89 -6.17 11.64 -3.08
CA LYS A 89 -7.45 11.63 -3.79
C LYS A 89 -8.40 12.69 -3.26
N LYS A 90 -9.25 13.17 -4.15
CA LYS A 90 -10.35 14.07 -3.80
C LYS A 90 -11.72 13.46 -4.09
N THR A 91 -11.75 12.34 -4.81
CA THR A 91 -12.98 11.65 -5.16
C THR A 91 -12.96 10.24 -4.58
N PRO A 92 -14.13 9.62 -4.33
CA PRO A 92 -14.15 8.28 -3.71
C PRO A 92 -13.59 7.17 -4.60
N GLN A 93 -13.69 7.33 -5.92
CA GLN A 93 -13.28 6.25 -6.83
C GLN A 93 -11.81 6.33 -7.20
N LEU A 94 -11.15 5.18 -7.24
CA LEU A 94 -9.80 5.05 -7.78
C LEU A 94 -9.86 5.09 -9.30
N LYS A 95 -8.87 5.73 -9.89
CA LYS A 95 -8.73 5.74 -11.34
C LYS A 95 -8.14 4.43 -11.82
N GLU A 96 -8.57 4.00 -13.00
CA GLU A 96 -8.08 2.75 -13.59
C GLU A 96 -6.56 2.72 -13.68
N LYS A 97 -5.94 3.84 -14.04
CA LYS A 97 -4.48 3.91 -14.16
C LYS A 97 -3.76 3.61 -12.85
N ASP A 98 -4.34 3.99 -11.71
CA ASP A 98 -3.74 3.70 -10.40
C ASP A 98 -3.85 2.24 -10.05
N ILE A 99 -5.00 1.64 -10.36
CA ILE A 99 -5.20 0.20 -10.13
C ILE A 99 -4.25 -0.60 -10.99
N GLU A 100 -4.13 -0.25 -12.27
CA GLU A 100 -3.24 -0.95 -13.20
C GLU A 100 -1.78 -0.81 -12.80
N LEU A 101 -1.38 0.35 -12.30
CA LEU A 101 -0.02 0.54 -11.81
C LEU A 101 0.27 -0.39 -10.63
N ALA A 102 -0.66 -0.48 -9.68
CA ALA A 102 -0.52 -1.39 -8.55
C ALA A 102 -0.42 -2.83 -9.01
N GLU A 103 -1.24 -3.21 -9.99
CA GLU A 103 -1.21 -4.57 -10.54
C GLU A 103 0.11 -4.89 -11.23
N ARG A 104 0.65 -3.95 -12.02
CA ARG A 104 1.94 -4.14 -12.68
C ARG A 104 3.06 -4.29 -11.67
N ARG A 105 3.04 -3.48 -10.62
CA ARG A 105 4.05 -3.57 -9.55
C ARG A 105 3.93 -4.88 -8.79
N MET A 106 2.70 -5.34 -8.54
CA MET A 106 2.49 -6.64 -7.92
C MET A 106 3.09 -7.76 -8.77
N GLU A 107 2.79 -7.76 -10.07
CA GLU A 107 3.32 -8.77 -10.99
C GLU A 107 4.85 -8.75 -11.02
N ASP A 108 5.44 -7.57 -11.11
CA ASP A 108 6.88 -7.41 -11.09
C ASP A 108 7.49 -7.93 -9.79
N TRP A 109 6.88 -7.58 -8.65
CA TRP A 109 7.35 -8.04 -7.36
C TRP A 109 7.29 -9.56 -7.23
N LEU A 110 6.16 -10.15 -7.61
CA LEU A 110 5.98 -11.60 -7.53
C LEU A 110 6.92 -12.35 -8.46
N TRP A 111 7.25 -11.76 -9.60
CA TRP A 111 8.24 -12.34 -10.52
C TRP A 111 9.63 -12.35 -9.90
N ARG A 112 10.03 -11.25 -9.26
CA ARG A 112 11.37 -11.14 -8.65
C ARG A 112 11.47 -11.86 -7.31
N PHE A 113 10.39 -11.92 -6.55
CA PHE A 113 10.39 -12.46 -5.19
C PHE A 113 9.24 -13.44 -5.00
N PRO A 114 9.25 -14.58 -5.71
CA PRO A 114 8.11 -15.51 -5.67
C PRO A 114 7.92 -16.19 -4.31
N THR A 115 8.95 -16.20 -3.46
CA THR A 115 8.88 -16.89 -2.16
C THR A 115 8.76 -15.92 -0.98
N GLY A 116 8.35 -14.68 -1.22
CA GLY A 116 8.03 -13.77 -0.15
C GLY A 116 9.01 -12.66 0.11
N GLY A 117 9.68 -12.22 -0.93
CA GLY A 117 10.55 -11.06 -0.83
C GLY A 117 11.91 -11.35 -0.25
N THR A 118 12.57 -10.29 0.20
CA THR A 118 13.92 -10.42 0.73
C THR A 118 13.92 -11.13 2.08
N ILE A 119 14.98 -11.74 2.30
CA ILE A 119 15.22 -12.42 3.57
C ILE A 119 15.83 -11.43 4.55
#